data_f32fc0e9354c0aa5960c401c4ed6cd3b
#
_entry.id   f32fc0e9354c0aa5960c401c4ed6cd3b
#
_cell.length_a   1.000
_cell.length_b   1.000
_cell.length_c   1.000
_cell.angle_alpha   90.00
_cell.angle_beta   90.00
_cell.angle_gamma   90.00
#
_symmetry.space_group_name_H-M   'P 1'
#
loop_
_entity.id
_entity.type
_entity.pdbx_description
1 polymer ?
#
loop_
_entity_poly.entity_id
_entity_poly.type
_entity_poly.pdbx_seq_one_letter_code
_entity_poly.pdbx_strand_id
1 'polypeptide(L)'
;MTKKLIECVPNISEGRDKKVIEKIVNEVKTVEGVELLDVDPGHATNRTVITFVGEPEKVITAAFLVIKKSSELIDMSKHSGEHPRMGSTDVCPLIPVSGISMEEVNQYAVKLSEKVGEKLRIPVFLYENSAKNQKRKNLANVRLGEYEGLDKKLKDPKWKPDFGSTDKDVYKKTGATAIGARDFLIAYNINLNTTSTRRANAIAFDIREKGRIARKNNELTGEILKDKNGKTIWKPGTLKHVKAIGWFIEEYGISQISMNLTNINETPIHKVFDEVCEKAQKRGVRVTGSELVGLIPLKSMVDAGKYFLIKQQRSIGISEKEIIKIAIKSMGLNEISLFEPNEKIIEYKIKSKDSKLVNLGLSTFLQETASESPAPGGGSISAYVGALGASLTTMVANLSSHKRGWDDRWKEFSDLAELGQKFIVKLEKLVDDDTNAFNMILNAFRIKADTEDEKIEKESKIQSATLNAIKIPLSIMENSYNLMNLIAKLVKKGNPNSVSDVGVAVLCARAAVLGGYLNVMINIKDLKDAKLKSSMIERAEELKLLSMESEKKILKDVIKTINN
;
A
#
# COMPACT_ATOMS: atom_id res chain seq x y z
N MET A 1 9.22 6.37 -12.35
CA MET A 1 7.91 6.83 -11.82
C MET A 1 7.24 5.65 -11.14
N THR A 2 6.68 5.83 -9.95
CA THR A 2 5.91 4.77 -9.28
C THR A 2 4.70 4.42 -10.13
N LYS A 3 4.45 3.13 -10.38
CA LYS A 3 3.30 2.67 -11.17
C LYS A 3 2.01 3.14 -10.50
N LYS A 4 1.11 3.77 -11.26
CA LYS A 4 -0.21 4.18 -10.76
C LYS A 4 -1.08 2.94 -10.60
N LEU A 5 -1.51 2.68 -9.36
CA LEU A 5 -2.40 1.56 -9.04
C LEU A 5 -3.60 2.05 -8.25
N ILE A 6 -4.77 1.55 -8.64
CA ILE A 6 -6.02 1.69 -7.89
C ILE A 6 -6.63 0.33 -7.58
N GLU A 7 -7.28 0.23 -6.44
CA GLU A 7 -8.11 -0.90 -6.06
C GLU A 7 -9.58 -0.58 -6.37
N CYS A 8 -10.34 -1.59 -6.77
CA CYS A 8 -11.79 -1.51 -6.90
C CYS A 8 -12.43 -2.63 -6.06
N VAL A 9 -13.48 -2.28 -5.31
CA VAL A 9 -14.14 -3.21 -4.39
C VAL A 9 -15.66 -3.22 -4.63
N PRO A 10 -16.13 -3.66 -5.83
CA PRO A 10 -17.55 -3.75 -6.09
C PRO A 10 -18.21 -4.77 -5.16
N ASN A 11 -19.40 -4.42 -4.70
CA ASN A 11 -20.22 -5.29 -3.90
C ASN A 11 -21.49 -5.61 -4.68
N ILE A 12 -21.66 -6.88 -5.01
CA ILE A 12 -22.78 -7.38 -5.78
C ILE A 12 -23.85 -8.02 -4.88
N SER A 13 -25.12 -7.92 -5.26
CA SER A 13 -26.26 -8.48 -4.51
C SER A 13 -26.50 -9.93 -4.89
N GLU A 14 -25.50 -10.77 -4.68
CA GLU A 14 -25.54 -12.22 -4.81
C GLU A 14 -24.47 -12.83 -3.88
N GLY A 15 -24.85 -13.69 -2.97
CA GLY A 15 -23.92 -14.32 -2.04
C GLY A 15 -24.20 -15.84 -1.86
N ARG A 16 -25.13 -16.40 -2.63
CA ARG A 16 -25.63 -17.78 -2.46
C ARG A 16 -25.33 -18.64 -3.68
N ASP A 17 -25.56 -18.14 -4.89
CA ASP A 17 -25.29 -18.86 -6.14
C ASP A 17 -23.84 -18.67 -6.59
N LYS A 18 -23.00 -19.66 -6.26
CA LYS A 18 -21.57 -19.67 -6.64
C LYS A 18 -21.35 -19.57 -8.15
N LYS A 19 -22.24 -20.14 -8.97
CA LYS A 19 -22.10 -20.10 -10.44
C LYS A 19 -22.34 -18.68 -10.98
N VAL A 20 -23.27 -17.95 -10.41
CA VAL A 20 -23.50 -16.54 -10.75
C VAL A 20 -22.31 -15.70 -10.34
N ILE A 21 -21.81 -15.88 -9.10
CA ILE A 21 -20.63 -15.19 -8.58
C ILE A 21 -19.42 -15.45 -9.50
N GLU A 22 -19.12 -16.71 -9.83
CA GLU A 22 -18.01 -17.09 -10.70
C GLU A 22 -18.09 -16.44 -12.10
N LYS A 23 -19.28 -16.39 -12.71
CA LYS A 23 -19.48 -15.73 -14.00
C LYS A 23 -19.16 -14.23 -13.93
N ILE A 24 -19.55 -13.55 -12.85
CA ILE A 24 -19.27 -12.13 -12.65
C ILE A 24 -17.78 -11.91 -12.38
N VAL A 25 -17.17 -12.72 -11.52
CA VAL A 25 -15.75 -12.64 -11.16
C VAL A 25 -14.85 -12.91 -12.36
N ASN A 26 -15.24 -13.82 -13.26
CA ASN A 26 -14.46 -14.12 -14.46
C ASN A 26 -14.35 -12.93 -15.42
N GLU A 27 -15.28 -11.97 -15.41
CA GLU A 27 -15.14 -10.72 -16.17
C GLU A 27 -13.88 -9.93 -15.77
N VAL A 28 -13.52 -9.94 -14.48
CA VAL A 28 -12.29 -9.28 -14.01
C VAL A 28 -11.06 -9.92 -14.65
N LYS A 29 -11.04 -11.25 -14.72
CA LYS A 29 -9.89 -12.02 -15.26
C LYS A 29 -9.69 -11.84 -16.77
N THR A 30 -10.69 -11.34 -17.49
CA THR A 30 -10.57 -11.07 -18.93
C THR A 30 -9.78 -9.80 -19.24
N VAL A 31 -9.56 -8.94 -18.24
CA VAL A 31 -8.86 -7.67 -18.43
C VAL A 31 -7.38 -7.83 -18.07
N GLU A 32 -6.53 -7.87 -19.06
CA GLU A 32 -5.08 -7.98 -18.87
C GLU A 32 -4.52 -6.83 -18.04
N GLY A 33 -3.73 -7.17 -17.01
CA GLY A 33 -3.11 -6.21 -16.08
C GLY A 33 -4.03 -5.74 -14.96
N VAL A 34 -5.17 -6.44 -14.76
CA VAL A 34 -5.98 -6.38 -13.53
C VAL A 34 -5.82 -7.69 -12.79
N GLU A 35 -5.53 -7.60 -11.49
CA GLU A 35 -5.36 -8.75 -10.63
C GLU A 35 -6.52 -8.86 -9.65
N LEU A 36 -7.16 -10.03 -9.65
CA LEU A 36 -8.20 -10.37 -8.67
C LEU A 36 -7.54 -10.75 -7.35
N LEU A 37 -7.82 -9.98 -6.30
CA LEU A 37 -7.20 -10.19 -4.99
C LEU A 37 -8.06 -11.04 -4.05
N ASP A 38 -9.38 -10.83 -4.06
CA ASP A 38 -10.28 -11.50 -3.12
C ASP A 38 -11.72 -11.58 -3.64
N VAL A 39 -12.44 -12.62 -3.20
CA VAL A 39 -13.87 -12.82 -3.44
C VAL A 39 -14.49 -13.35 -2.15
N ASP A 40 -15.27 -12.53 -1.46
CA ASP A 40 -15.88 -12.84 -0.17
C ASP A 40 -17.41 -12.91 -0.28
N PRO A 41 -18.00 -14.11 -0.46
CA PRO A 41 -19.45 -14.32 -0.51
C PRO A 41 -20.07 -14.45 0.87
N GLY A 42 -21.00 -13.57 1.20
CA GLY A 42 -21.79 -13.62 2.43
C GLY A 42 -23.17 -14.26 2.22
N HIS A 43 -23.39 -15.47 2.66
CA HIS A 43 -24.64 -16.22 2.45
C HIS A 43 -25.84 -15.55 3.14
N ALA A 44 -25.72 -15.15 4.41
CA ALA A 44 -26.80 -14.50 5.17
C ALA A 44 -27.15 -13.13 4.61
N THR A 45 -26.14 -12.36 4.26
CA THR A 45 -26.27 -11.01 3.68
C THR A 45 -26.73 -11.05 2.22
N ASN A 46 -26.61 -12.20 1.55
CA ASN A 46 -26.84 -12.42 0.12
C ASN A 46 -26.10 -11.36 -0.73
N ARG A 47 -24.79 -11.25 -0.50
CA ARG A 47 -23.91 -10.23 -1.06
C ARG A 47 -22.51 -10.78 -1.20
N THR A 48 -21.81 -10.43 -2.26
CA THR A 48 -20.39 -10.74 -2.43
C THR A 48 -19.58 -9.46 -2.58
N VAL A 49 -18.46 -9.41 -1.89
CA VAL A 49 -17.43 -8.38 -2.07
C VAL A 49 -16.37 -8.95 -3.00
N ILE A 50 -16.07 -8.23 -4.07
CA ILE A 50 -15.03 -8.60 -5.04
C ILE A 50 -13.95 -7.54 -4.96
N THR A 51 -12.68 -7.93 -4.76
CA THR A 51 -11.54 -7.00 -4.67
C THR A 51 -10.56 -7.27 -5.79
N PHE A 52 -10.24 -6.25 -6.57
CA PHE A 52 -9.23 -6.31 -7.63
C PHE A 52 -8.46 -5.01 -7.77
N VAL A 53 -7.27 -5.09 -8.34
CA VAL A 53 -6.32 -3.99 -8.44
C VAL A 53 -5.64 -3.97 -9.81
N GLY A 54 -5.18 -2.80 -10.22
CA GLY A 54 -4.44 -2.63 -11.47
C GLY A 54 -4.24 -1.17 -11.85
N GLU A 55 -3.83 -0.93 -13.06
CA GLU A 55 -3.75 0.40 -13.62
C GLU A 55 -5.14 1.03 -13.78
N PRO A 56 -5.32 2.35 -13.53
CA PRO A 56 -6.63 2.98 -13.45
C PRO A 56 -7.57 2.70 -14.63
N GLU A 57 -7.10 2.83 -15.86
CA GLU A 57 -7.91 2.60 -17.06
C GLU A 57 -8.38 1.14 -17.20
N LYS A 58 -7.52 0.20 -16.80
CA LYS A 58 -7.84 -1.23 -16.83
C LYS A 58 -8.83 -1.60 -15.73
N VAL A 59 -8.65 -1.03 -14.53
CA VAL A 59 -9.55 -1.25 -13.39
C VAL A 59 -10.95 -0.73 -13.67
N ILE A 60 -11.12 0.48 -14.23
CA ILE A 60 -12.46 0.97 -14.59
C ILE A 60 -13.10 0.15 -15.71
N THR A 61 -12.29 -0.46 -16.58
CA THR A 61 -12.81 -1.40 -17.60
C THR A 61 -13.33 -2.67 -16.95
N ALA A 62 -12.58 -3.28 -16.04
CA ALA A 62 -13.00 -4.45 -15.27
C ALA A 62 -14.24 -4.15 -14.41
N ALA A 63 -14.27 -3.00 -13.74
CA ALA A 63 -15.41 -2.55 -12.93
C ALA A 63 -16.69 -2.41 -13.78
N PHE A 64 -16.57 -1.84 -14.96
CA PHE A 64 -17.69 -1.75 -15.91
C PHE A 64 -18.21 -3.13 -16.32
N LEU A 65 -17.33 -4.08 -16.62
CA LEU A 65 -17.72 -5.45 -16.99
C LEU A 65 -18.41 -6.18 -15.83
N VAL A 66 -17.91 -6.02 -14.58
CA VAL A 66 -18.56 -6.55 -13.38
C VAL A 66 -19.97 -5.98 -13.21
N ILE A 67 -20.13 -4.65 -13.32
CA ILE A 67 -21.44 -3.99 -13.20
C ILE A 67 -22.40 -4.49 -14.30
N LYS A 68 -21.91 -4.57 -15.54
CA LYS A 68 -22.68 -5.09 -16.69
C LYS A 68 -23.14 -6.52 -16.42
N LYS A 69 -22.21 -7.43 -16.08
CA LYS A 69 -22.53 -8.84 -15.86
C LYS A 69 -23.48 -9.01 -14.66
N SER A 70 -23.29 -8.25 -13.59
CA SER A 70 -24.19 -8.26 -12.44
C SER A 70 -25.62 -7.83 -12.82
N SER A 71 -25.76 -6.80 -13.66
CA SER A 71 -27.06 -6.33 -14.14
C SER A 71 -27.79 -7.34 -15.08
N GLU A 72 -27.02 -8.17 -15.77
CA GLU A 72 -27.55 -9.25 -16.62
C GLU A 72 -28.07 -10.42 -15.80
N LEU A 73 -27.33 -10.83 -14.75
CA LEU A 73 -27.54 -12.07 -14.01
C LEU A 73 -28.37 -11.91 -12.73
N ILE A 74 -28.33 -10.74 -12.08
CA ILE A 74 -29.00 -10.50 -10.81
C ILE A 74 -30.31 -9.72 -11.04
N ASP A 75 -31.41 -10.27 -10.53
CA ASP A 75 -32.73 -9.64 -10.57
C ASP A 75 -33.09 -9.12 -9.18
N MET A 76 -32.97 -7.81 -8.97
CA MET A 76 -33.25 -7.16 -7.70
C MET A 76 -34.69 -7.29 -7.24
N SER A 77 -35.64 -7.48 -8.16
CA SER A 77 -37.05 -7.66 -7.81
C SER A 77 -37.33 -8.99 -7.06
N LYS A 78 -36.38 -9.93 -7.15
CA LYS A 78 -36.42 -11.25 -6.48
C LYS A 78 -35.41 -11.39 -5.36
N HIS A 79 -34.55 -10.38 -5.17
CA HIS A 79 -33.44 -10.43 -4.22
C HIS A 79 -33.89 -10.14 -2.79
N SER A 80 -33.43 -10.96 -1.84
CA SER A 80 -33.57 -10.75 -0.40
C SER A 80 -32.27 -11.06 0.34
N GLY A 81 -31.94 -10.26 1.36
CA GLY A 81 -30.76 -10.43 2.20
C GLY A 81 -30.80 -9.47 3.39
N GLU A 82 -30.05 -9.76 4.43
CA GLU A 82 -30.03 -8.95 5.66
C GLU A 82 -29.28 -7.62 5.52
N HIS A 83 -28.41 -7.53 4.52
CA HIS A 83 -27.59 -6.33 4.32
C HIS A 83 -28.34 -5.27 3.47
N PRO A 84 -28.31 -3.98 3.85
CA PRO A 84 -28.87 -2.89 3.03
C PRO A 84 -28.26 -2.87 1.62
N ARG A 85 -29.10 -2.81 0.61
CA ARG A 85 -28.70 -2.80 -0.81
C ARG A 85 -29.71 -2.03 -1.67
N MET A 86 -29.23 -1.49 -2.79
CA MET A 86 -30.11 -0.76 -3.71
C MET A 86 -29.97 -1.18 -5.17
N GLY A 87 -29.07 -2.10 -5.51
CA GLY A 87 -28.91 -2.59 -6.89
C GLY A 87 -28.07 -3.84 -7.02
N SER A 88 -28.07 -4.44 -8.20
CA SER A 88 -27.33 -5.67 -8.54
C SER A 88 -25.82 -5.53 -8.27
N THR A 89 -25.24 -4.36 -8.61
CA THR A 89 -24.01 -3.87 -8.01
C THR A 89 -24.40 -2.71 -7.12
N ASP A 90 -24.45 -2.95 -5.81
CA ASP A 90 -24.92 -1.98 -4.84
C ASP A 90 -23.95 -0.79 -4.69
N VAL A 91 -22.65 -1.08 -4.61
CA VAL A 91 -21.59 -0.07 -4.51
C VAL A 91 -20.33 -0.53 -5.24
N CYS A 92 -19.66 0.42 -5.89
CA CYS A 92 -18.40 0.19 -6.61
C CYS A 92 -17.40 1.32 -6.28
N PRO A 93 -16.67 1.20 -5.16
CA PRO A 93 -15.64 2.16 -4.77
C PRO A 93 -14.36 1.98 -5.56
N LEU A 94 -13.68 3.10 -5.84
CA LEU A 94 -12.31 3.17 -6.31
C LEU A 94 -11.42 3.75 -5.21
N ILE A 95 -10.25 3.16 -5.00
CA ILE A 95 -9.38 3.43 -3.86
C ILE A 95 -7.95 3.64 -4.37
N PRO A 96 -7.24 4.74 -4.01
CA PRO A 96 -5.84 4.92 -4.38
C PRO A 96 -4.95 3.92 -3.64
N VAL A 97 -4.07 3.20 -4.36
CA VAL A 97 -3.11 2.25 -3.78
C VAL A 97 -1.70 2.82 -3.83
N SER A 98 -1.20 3.19 -5.01
CA SER A 98 0.13 3.76 -5.17
C SER A 98 0.24 4.68 -6.38
N GLY A 99 1.12 5.68 -6.30
CA GLY A 99 1.46 6.56 -7.42
C GLY A 99 0.34 7.44 -7.97
N ILE A 100 -0.80 7.56 -7.26
CA ILE A 100 -1.99 8.28 -7.71
C ILE A 100 -2.64 9.03 -6.54
N SER A 101 -3.16 10.23 -6.80
CA SER A 101 -3.88 11.04 -5.82
C SER A 101 -5.38 10.70 -5.74
N MET A 102 -6.05 11.11 -4.66
CA MET A 102 -7.49 10.96 -4.51
C MET A 102 -8.26 11.73 -5.59
N GLU A 103 -7.79 12.92 -5.99
CA GLU A 103 -8.37 13.73 -7.06
C GLU A 103 -8.35 13.01 -8.40
N GLU A 104 -7.23 12.35 -8.73
CA GLU A 104 -7.11 11.56 -9.94
C GLU A 104 -8.05 10.34 -9.90
N VAL A 105 -8.12 9.63 -8.76
CA VAL A 105 -9.05 8.50 -8.59
C VAL A 105 -10.50 8.96 -8.71
N ASN A 106 -10.83 10.16 -8.21
CA ASN A 106 -12.15 10.73 -8.37
C ASN A 106 -12.52 10.96 -9.85
N GLN A 107 -11.58 11.41 -10.70
CA GLN A 107 -11.82 11.54 -12.14
C GLN A 107 -12.15 10.19 -12.79
N TYR A 108 -11.46 9.11 -12.38
CA TYR A 108 -11.78 7.76 -12.84
C TYR A 108 -13.14 7.25 -12.36
N ALA A 109 -13.54 7.60 -11.13
CA ALA A 109 -14.87 7.25 -10.61
C ALA A 109 -15.99 7.96 -11.41
N VAL A 110 -15.80 9.22 -11.76
CA VAL A 110 -16.73 9.96 -12.62
C VAL A 110 -16.80 9.35 -14.02
N LYS A 111 -15.64 9.05 -14.64
CA LYS A 111 -15.54 8.40 -15.96
C LYS A 111 -16.25 7.04 -16.01
N LEU A 112 -16.07 6.21 -14.95
CA LEU A 112 -16.79 4.95 -14.82
C LEU A 112 -18.30 5.17 -14.69
N SER A 113 -18.72 6.13 -13.86
CA SER A 113 -20.13 6.45 -13.60
C SER A 113 -20.84 6.91 -14.86
N GLU A 114 -20.21 7.77 -15.65
CA GLU A 114 -20.72 8.23 -16.95
C GLU A 114 -20.89 7.04 -17.92
N LYS A 115 -19.85 6.21 -18.09
CA LYS A 115 -19.89 5.01 -18.94
C LYS A 115 -21.00 4.04 -18.53
N VAL A 116 -21.22 3.82 -17.23
CA VAL A 116 -22.31 2.96 -16.71
C VAL A 116 -23.67 3.58 -17.02
N GLY A 117 -23.83 4.86 -16.74
CA GLY A 117 -25.08 5.59 -17.01
C GLY A 117 -25.46 5.63 -18.48
N GLU A 118 -24.49 5.85 -19.39
CA GLU A 118 -24.72 5.91 -20.84
C GLU A 118 -24.96 4.54 -21.46
N LYS A 119 -24.09 3.57 -21.17
CA LYS A 119 -24.12 2.27 -21.86
C LYS A 119 -25.11 1.28 -21.26
N LEU A 120 -25.30 1.30 -19.94
CA LEU A 120 -26.17 0.37 -19.23
C LEU A 120 -27.48 1.03 -18.77
N ARG A 121 -27.59 2.36 -18.84
CA ARG A 121 -28.72 3.16 -18.39
C ARG A 121 -29.06 3.01 -16.89
N ILE A 122 -28.22 2.33 -16.10
CA ILE A 122 -28.39 2.11 -14.66
C ILE A 122 -28.30 3.46 -13.94
N PRO A 123 -29.23 3.80 -13.00
CA PRO A 123 -29.12 5.00 -12.18
C PRO A 123 -27.84 4.94 -11.33
N VAL A 124 -26.97 5.94 -11.46
CA VAL A 124 -25.71 6.03 -10.71
C VAL A 124 -25.73 7.24 -9.77
N PHE A 125 -25.37 6.99 -8.51
CA PHE A 125 -25.17 8.02 -7.51
C PHE A 125 -23.68 8.14 -7.17
N LEU A 126 -23.10 9.33 -7.37
CA LEU A 126 -21.76 9.62 -6.89
C LEU A 126 -21.75 9.77 -5.37
N TYR A 127 -20.79 9.14 -4.69
CA TYR A 127 -20.69 9.15 -3.23
C TYR A 127 -19.25 9.37 -2.73
N GLU A 128 -19.06 9.55 -1.42
CA GLU A 128 -17.80 9.87 -0.74
C GLU A 128 -17.09 11.06 -1.38
N ASN A 129 -15.80 10.92 -1.78
CA ASN A 129 -15.02 11.99 -2.40
C ASN A 129 -15.54 12.40 -3.79
N SER A 130 -16.37 11.58 -4.43
CA SER A 130 -17.02 11.89 -5.71
C SER A 130 -18.37 12.58 -5.57
N ALA A 131 -18.91 12.71 -4.35
CA ALA A 131 -20.24 13.25 -4.10
C ALA A 131 -20.35 14.71 -4.50
N LYS A 132 -21.35 15.07 -5.32
CA LYS A 132 -21.65 16.45 -5.72
C LYS A 132 -22.28 17.29 -4.61
N ASN A 133 -22.75 16.65 -3.53
CA ASN A 133 -23.33 17.33 -2.38
C ASN A 133 -23.05 16.60 -1.07
N GLN A 134 -23.11 17.34 0.05
CA GLN A 134 -22.76 16.81 1.38
C GLN A 134 -23.62 15.62 1.83
N LYS A 135 -24.89 15.54 1.41
CA LYS A 135 -25.80 14.46 1.80
C LYS A 135 -25.38 13.10 1.21
N ARG A 136 -24.75 13.11 0.02
CA ARG A 136 -24.30 11.92 -0.70
C ARG A 136 -22.92 11.45 -0.30
N LYS A 137 -22.17 12.23 0.48
CA LYS A 137 -20.89 11.76 1.03
C LYS A 137 -21.03 10.49 1.87
N ASN A 138 -22.11 10.35 2.61
CA ASN A 138 -22.36 9.15 3.41
C ASN A 138 -23.19 8.13 2.60
N LEU A 139 -22.59 6.97 2.32
CA LEU A 139 -23.24 5.87 1.60
C LEU A 139 -24.56 5.42 2.25
N ALA A 140 -24.66 5.48 3.59
CA ALA A 140 -25.91 5.13 4.28
C ALA A 140 -27.08 6.03 3.88
N ASN A 141 -26.82 7.32 3.61
CA ASN A 141 -27.85 8.23 3.11
C ASN A 141 -28.23 7.91 1.66
N VAL A 142 -27.23 7.53 0.84
CA VAL A 142 -27.48 7.12 -0.56
C VAL A 142 -28.33 5.86 -0.60
N ARG A 143 -28.10 4.89 0.30
CA ARG A 143 -28.86 3.65 0.41
C ARG A 143 -30.21 3.78 1.11
N LEU A 144 -30.49 4.92 1.76
CA LEU A 144 -31.71 5.09 2.55
C LEU A 144 -32.97 4.76 1.75
N GLY A 145 -33.77 3.82 2.26
CA GLY A 145 -34.93 3.26 1.59
C GLY A 145 -34.64 2.01 0.77
N GLU A 146 -33.36 1.69 0.57
CA GLU A 146 -32.91 0.50 -0.12
C GLU A 146 -33.49 0.35 -1.53
N TYR A 147 -33.51 -0.88 -2.07
CA TYR A 147 -34.14 -1.15 -3.37
C TYR A 147 -35.64 -0.90 -3.31
N GLU A 148 -36.31 -1.25 -2.23
CA GLU A 148 -37.75 -1.11 -2.02
C GLU A 148 -38.21 0.35 -2.05
N GLY A 149 -37.37 1.26 -1.58
CA GLY A 149 -37.65 2.71 -1.60
C GLY A 149 -37.15 3.43 -2.85
N LEU A 150 -36.52 2.72 -3.79
CA LEU A 150 -35.85 3.34 -4.93
C LEU A 150 -36.82 4.09 -5.87
N ASP A 151 -38.01 3.54 -6.13
CA ASP A 151 -39.06 4.18 -6.95
C ASP A 151 -39.46 5.55 -6.38
N LYS A 152 -39.66 5.64 -5.07
CA LYS A 152 -39.96 6.91 -4.40
C LYS A 152 -38.78 7.87 -4.44
N LYS A 153 -37.56 7.35 -4.24
CA LYS A 153 -36.33 8.15 -4.25
C LYS A 153 -36.07 8.77 -5.62
N LEU A 154 -36.20 8.02 -6.71
CA LEU A 154 -35.94 8.50 -8.08
C LEU A 154 -36.95 9.54 -8.56
N LYS A 155 -38.14 9.62 -7.92
CA LYS A 155 -39.15 10.66 -8.16
C LYS A 155 -38.87 11.96 -7.41
N ASP A 156 -37.99 11.94 -6.38
CA ASP A 156 -37.62 13.13 -5.62
C ASP A 156 -36.52 13.89 -6.38
N PRO A 157 -36.73 15.16 -6.80
CA PRO A 157 -35.72 15.95 -7.50
C PRO A 157 -34.38 16.07 -6.76
N LYS A 158 -34.38 15.99 -5.42
CA LYS A 158 -33.18 16.03 -4.58
C LYS A 158 -32.30 14.77 -4.73
N TRP A 159 -32.90 13.70 -5.23
CA TRP A 159 -32.25 12.40 -5.43
C TRP A 159 -32.15 12.02 -6.91
N LYS A 160 -32.21 13.00 -7.83
CA LYS A 160 -31.92 12.75 -9.25
C LYS A 160 -30.54 12.09 -9.35
N PRO A 161 -30.40 10.92 -10.04
CA PRO A 161 -29.11 10.28 -10.21
C PRO A 161 -28.14 11.19 -10.96
N ASP A 162 -26.84 11.01 -10.73
CA ASP A 162 -25.81 11.80 -11.41
C ASP A 162 -25.67 11.38 -12.87
N PHE A 163 -25.88 10.09 -13.16
CA PHE A 163 -25.89 9.51 -14.49
C PHE A 163 -26.95 8.40 -14.58
N GLY A 164 -27.28 7.97 -15.79
CA GLY A 164 -28.23 6.89 -16.07
C GLY A 164 -29.68 7.36 -16.17
N SER A 165 -30.58 6.38 -16.23
CA SER A 165 -32.01 6.59 -16.49
C SER A 165 -32.85 6.46 -15.22
N THR A 166 -33.92 7.24 -15.13
CA THR A 166 -34.98 7.08 -14.13
C THR A 166 -36.15 6.25 -14.65
N ASP A 167 -35.99 5.61 -15.78
CA ASP A 167 -36.96 4.71 -16.39
C ASP A 167 -37.13 3.42 -15.55
N LYS A 168 -38.37 3.15 -15.15
CA LYS A 168 -38.69 2.02 -14.27
C LYS A 168 -38.36 0.65 -14.89
N ASP A 169 -38.49 0.51 -16.20
CA ASP A 169 -38.18 -0.75 -16.88
C ASP A 169 -36.69 -1.10 -16.79
N VAL A 170 -35.82 -0.09 -16.65
CA VAL A 170 -34.38 -0.29 -16.46
C VAL A 170 -34.09 -0.65 -14.99
N TYR A 171 -34.43 0.21 -14.03
CA TYR A 171 -34.00 -0.01 -12.63
C TYR A 171 -34.82 -1.06 -11.86
N LYS A 172 -35.96 -1.49 -12.36
CA LYS A 172 -36.74 -2.56 -11.75
C LYS A 172 -35.94 -3.87 -11.61
N LYS A 173 -35.16 -4.22 -12.63
CA LYS A 173 -34.29 -5.41 -12.58
C LYS A 173 -32.95 -5.12 -11.91
N THR A 174 -32.32 -4.01 -12.27
CA THR A 174 -30.93 -3.73 -11.90
C THR A 174 -30.78 -2.99 -10.56
N GLY A 175 -31.81 -2.26 -10.13
CA GLY A 175 -31.68 -1.27 -9.08
C GLY A 175 -30.81 -0.10 -9.50
N ALA A 176 -30.13 0.54 -8.53
CA ALA A 176 -29.19 1.66 -8.70
C ALA A 176 -27.82 1.32 -8.11
N THR A 177 -26.79 1.97 -8.59
CA THR A 177 -25.40 1.76 -8.15
C THR A 177 -24.80 3.03 -7.54
N ALA A 178 -24.10 2.92 -6.42
CA ALA A 178 -23.26 3.99 -5.90
C ALA A 178 -21.80 3.79 -6.37
N ILE A 179 -21.23 4.80 -7.05
CA ILE A 179 -19.84 4.78 -7.52
C ILE A 179 -19.11 5.99 -6.94
N GLY A 180 -17.87 5.81 -6.46
CA GLY A 180 -17.11 6.93 -5.93
C GLY A 180 -15.71 6.57 -5.49
N ALA A 181 -14.86 7.59 -5.39
CA ALA A 181 -13.54 7.47 -4.82
C ALA A 181 -13.60 7.58 -3.28
N ARG A 182 -12.93 6.69 -2.57
CA ARG A 182 -12.84 6.71 -1.11
C ARG A 182 -11.46 6.28 -0.62
N ASP A 183 -11.16 6.61 0.62
CA ASP A 183 -9.99 6.08 1.32
C ASP A 183 -10.13 4.58 1.61
N PHE A 184 -9.01 3.94 1.94
CA PHE A 184 -9.02 2.57 2.42
C PHE A 184 -9.94 2.43 3.64
N LEU A 185 -10.73 1.36 3.62
CA LEU A 185 -11.48 0.90 4.77
C LEU A 185 -10.85 -0.39 5.26
N ILE A 186 -10.38 -0.40 6.50
CA ILE A 186 -9.88 -1.61 7.15
C ILE A 186 -10.96 -2.13 8.10
N ALA A 187 -11.42 -3.35 7.86
CA ALA A 187 -12.25 -4.09 8.80
C ALA A 187 -11.33 -4.80 9.80
N TYR A 188 -11.45 -4.45 11.08
CA TYR A 188 -10.52 -4.84 12.12
C TYR A 188 -11.25 -5.21 13.40
N ASN A 189 -11.02 -6.41 13.91
CA ASN A 189 -11.62 -6.93 15.12
C ASN A 189 -10.56 -7.07 16.21
N ILE A 190 -10.91 -6.72 17.45
CA ILE A 190 -10.02 -6.88 18.61
C ILE A 190 -10.68 -7.87 19.59
N ASN A 191 -9.92 -8.90 19.97
CA ASN A 191 -10.34 -10.02 20.78
C ASN A 191 -10.21 -9.69 22.26
N LEU A 192 -11.20 -10.08 23.05
CA LEU A 192 -11.25 -9.81 24.47
C LEU A 192 -11.36 -11.12 25.28
N ASN A 193 -10.72 -11.19 26.44
CA ASN A 193 -10.83 -12.34 27.35
C ASN A 193 -12.17 -12.39 28.10
N THR A 194 -13.28 -12.10 27.43
CA THR A 194 -14.60 -12.07 28.04
C THR A 194 -15.66 -12.58 27.07
N THR A 195 -16.73 -13.16 27.59
CA THR A 195 -17.94 -13.51 26.83
C THR A 195 -19.00 -12.41 26.87
N SER A 196 -18.72 -11.30 27.60
CA SER A 196 -19.68 -10.22 27.83
C SER A 196 -19.71 -9.22 26.66
N THR A 197 -20.69 -9.34 25.78
CA THR A 197 -21.04 -8.34 24.76
C THR A 197 -21.28 -6.95 25.35
N ARG A 198 -21.81 -6.87 26.58
CA ARG A 198 -21.97 -5.59 27.29
C ARG A 198 -20.63 -4.90 27.53
N ARG A 199 -19.60 -5.64 27.94
CA ARG A 199 -18.24 -5.11 28.14
C ARG A 199 -17.62 -4.68 26.80
N ALA A 200 -17.73 -5.51 25.78
CA ALA A 200 -17.23 -5.20 24.44
C ALA A 200 -17.91 -3.93 23.86
N ASN A 201 -19.25 -3.82 23.97
CA ASN A 201 -19.98 -2.63 23.54
C ASN A 201 -19.59 -1.37 24.35
N ALA A 202 -19.34 -1.51 25.67
CA ALA A 202 -18.91 -0.37 26.46
C ALA A 202 -17.57 0.20 25.98
N ILE A 203 -16.63 -0.65 25.58
CA ILE A 203 -15.34 -0.25 25.00
C ILE A 203 -15.55 0.34 23.60
N ALA A 204 -16.33 -0.35 22.74
CA ALA A 204 -16.65 0.11 21.38
C ALA A 204 -17.26 1.53 21.38
N PHE A 205 -18.13 1.83 22.34
CA PHE A 205 -18.79 3.14 22.45
C PHE A 205 -17.86 4.24 22.99
N ASP A 206 -16.82 3.87 23.73
CA ASP A 206 -15.80 4.83 24.17
C ASP A 206 -14.89 5.28 23.03
N ILE A 207 -14.62 4.38 22.08
CA ILE A 207 -13.65 4.63 21.01
C ILE A 207 -14.27 5.15 19.71
N ARG A 208 -15.46 4.65 19.31
CA ARG A 208 -16.06 4.99 18.01
C ARG A 208 -16.42 6.48 17.91
N GLU A 209 -16.30 7.07 16.73
CA GLU A 209 -16.55 8.50 16.50
C GLU A 209 -17.92 8.97 17.02
N LYS A 210 -18.99 8.23 16.73
CA LYS A 210 -20.35 8.54 17.22
C LYS A 210 -20.43 8.52 18.75
N GLY A 211 -19.59 7.72 19.40
CA GLY A 211 -19.56 7.57 20.85
C GLY A 211 -20.83 6.92 21.44
N ARG A 212 -21.32 7.46 22.54
CA ARG A 212 -22.49 6.98 23.29
C ARG A 212 -23.50 8.08 23.54
N ILE A 213 -24.73 7.69 23.82
CA ILE A 213 -25.77 8.60 24.29
C ILE A 213 -25.34 9.21 25.64
N ALA A 214 -25.39 10.53 25.73
CA ALA A 214 -25.13 11.25 26.99
C ALA A 214 -26.26 11.02 27.98
N ARG A 215 -25.91 10.71 29.21
CA ARG A 215 -26.86 10.46 30.31
C ARG A 215 -26.51 11.31 31.51
N LYS A 216 -27.52 11.61 32.34
CA LYS A 216 -27.36 12.38 33.59
C LYS A 216 -26.34 11.69 34.49
N ASN A 217 -25.42 12.46 35.06
CA ASN A 217 -24.32 12.02 35.91
C ASN A 217 -23.35 11.02 35.26
N ASN A 218 -23.37 10.84 33.92
CA ASN A 218 -22.63 9.80 33.17
C ASN A 218 -22.95 8.35 33.62
N GLU A 219 -24.08 8.13 34.25
CA GLU A 219 -24.54 6.80 34.70
C GLU A 219 -25.10 6.00 33.54
N LEU A 220 -24.84 4.67 33.52
CA LEU A 220 -25.30 3.77 32.46
C LEU A 220 -26.84 3.68 32.35
N THR A 221 -27.54 3.88 33.47
CA THR A 221 -28.99 3.83 33.60
C THR A 221 -29.63 5.21 33.79
N GLY A 222 -28.81 6.28 33.84
CA GLY A 222 -29.27 7.66 33.99
C GLY A 222 -30.21 8.12 32.88
N GLU A 223 -30.98 9.16 33.14
CA GLU A 223 -31.86 9.80 32.18
C GLU A 223 -31.08 10.27 30.92
N ILE A 224 -31.64 10.03 29.75
CA ILE A 224 -31.04 10.46 28.47
C ILE A 224 -31.11 11.97 28.37
N LEU A 225 -29.96 12.60 28.20
CA LEU A 225 -29.87 14.04 28.00
C LEU A 225 -30.33 14.40 26.57
N LYS A 226 -31.20 15.41 26.50
CA LYS A 226 -31.70 15.97 25.26
C LYS A 226 -31.35 17.45 25.14
N ASP A 227 -31.15 17.93 23.92
CA ASP A 227 -30.93 19.33 23.64
C ASP A 227 -32.25 20.13 23.74
N LYS A 228 -32.15 21.45 23.51
CA LYS A 228 -33.32 22.37 23.56
C LYS A 228 -34.43 22.04 22.55
N ASN A 229 -34.11 21.21 21.55
CA ASN A 229 -35.03 20.76 20.50
C ASN A 229 -35.53 19.33 20.73
N GLY A 230 -35.28 18.73 21.90
CA GLY A 230 -35.67 17.37 22.24
C GLY A 230 -34.81 16.28 21.60
N LYS A 231 -33.70 16.63 20.91
CA LYS A 231 -32.81 15.70 20.25
C LYS A 231 -31.81 15.13 21.25
N THR A 232 -31.58 13.81 21.18
CA THR A 232 -30.61 13.11 22.04
C THR A 232 -29.20 13.66 21.88
N ILE A 233 -28.55 14.00 22.99
CA ILE A 233 -27.15 14.45 23.03
C ILE A 233 -26.25 13.21 23.01
N TRP A 234 -25.21 13.27 22.18
CA TRP A 234 -24.18 12.22 22.09
C TRP A 234 -22.87 12.72 22.66
N LYS A 235 -22.20 11.88 23.44
CA LYS A 235 -20.82 12.08 23.86
C LYS A 235 -19.93 11.34 22.85
N PRO A 236 -19.15 12.04 22.03
CA PRO A 236 -18.28 11.40 21.03
C PRO A 236 -17.25 10.49 21.70
N GLY A 237 -16.81 9.48 20.97
CA GLY A 237 -15.68 8.63 21.38
C GLY A 237 -14.34 9.30 21.13
N THR A 238 -13.29 8.57 21.47
CA THR A 238 -11.92 9.10 21.44
C THR A 238 -11.27 9.07 20.03
N LEU A 239 -11.79 8.26 19.11
CA LEU A 239 -11.23 8.08 17.77
C LEU A 239 -12.19 8.59 16.70
N LYS A 240 -11.66 9.36 15.77
CA LYS A 240 -12.36 9.79 14.56
C LYS A 240 -12.29 8.69 13.49
N HIS A 241 -13.23 8.70 12.55
CA HIS A 241 -13.28 7.74 11.44
C HIS A 241 -13.29 6.27 11.86
N VAL A 242 -13.80 5.96 13.06
CA VAL A 242 -13.97 4.61 13.58
C VAL A 242 -15.45 4.34 13.82
N LYS A 243 -15.97 3.29 13.19
CA LYS A 243 -17.26 2.69 13.52
C LYS A 243 -16.97 1.42 14.30
N ALA A 244 -17.65 1.19 15.45
CA ALA A 244 -17.38 0.03 16.29
C ALA A 244 -18.65 -0.46 16.99
N ILE A 245 -18.73 -1.78 17.13
CA ILE A 245 -19.70 -2.50 17.98
C ILE A 245 -18.99 -3.63 18.71
N GLY A 246 -19.56 -4.06 19.83
CA GLY A 246 -19.18 -5.29 20.52
C GLY A 246 -20.13 -6.42 20.17
N TRP A 247 -19.59 -7.60 19.90
CA TRP A 247 -20.37 -8.82 19.64
C TRP A 247 -19.71 -10.04 20.29
N PHE A 248 -20.43 -11.16 20.34
CA PHE A 248 -19.91 -12.44 20.79
C PHE A 248 -19.78 -13.37 19.58
N ILE A 249 -18.68 -14.07 19.47
CA ILE A 249 -18.42 -15.03 18.41
C ILE A 249 -18.45 -16.43 19.03
N GLU A 250 -19.48 -17.19 18.72
CA GLU A 250 -19.68 -18.55 19.25
C GLU A 250 -18.53 -19.49 18.89
N GLU A 251 -18.04 -19.40 17.66
CA GLU A 251 -16.94 -20.21 17.13
C GLU A 251 -15.66 -20.07 17.97
N TYR A 252 -15.37 -18.86 18.46
CA TYR A 252 -14.18 -18.57 19.26
C TYR A 252 -14.44 -18.54 20.76
N GLY A 253 -15.71 -18.57 21.19
CA GLY A 253 -16.10 -18.48 22.59
C GLY A 253 -15.72 -17.17 23.29
N ILE A 254 -15.50 -16.09 22.54
CA ILE A 254 -15.06 -14.77 23.05
C ILE A 254 -15.91 -13.62 22.50
N SER A 255 -15.89 -12.50 23.21
CA SER A 255 -16.40 -11.25 22.66
C SER A 255 -15.30 -10.50 21.92
N GLN A 256 -15.68 -9.91 20.79
CA GLN A 256 -14.81 -9.03 19.98
C GLN A 256 -15.38 -7.62 19.91
N ILE A 257 -14.49 -6.66 19.65
CA ILE A 257 -14.87 -5.33 19.18
C ILE A 257 -14.64 -5.31 17.67
N SER A 258 -15.73 -5.35 16.92
CA SER A 258 -15.69 -5.27 15.46
C SER A 258 -15.71 -3.80 15.02
N MET A 259 -14.79 -3.45 14.14
CA MET A 259 -14.55 -2.06 13.72
C MET A 259 -14.35 -1.93 12.23
N ASN A 260 -14.79 -0.77 11.72
CA ASN A 260 -14.40 -0.29 10.40
C ASN A 260 -13.64 1.03 10.56
N LEU A 261 -12.38 1.02 10.15
CA LEU A 261 -11.51 2.20 10.08
C LEU A 261 -11.70 2.84 8.71
N THR A 262 -12.38 3.96 8.63
CA THR A 262 -12.78 4.60 7.35
C THR A 262 -11.80 5.65 6.84
N ASN A 263 -10.81 6.04 7.65
CA ASN A 263 -9.67 6.87 7.27
C ASN A 263 -8.43 6.46 8.07
N ILE A 264 -7.61 5.62 7.47
CA ILE A 264 -6.40 5.05 8.10
C ILE A 264 -5.24 6.04 8.24
N ASN A 265 -5.27 7.16 7.51
CA ASN A 265 -4.26 8.21 7.64
C ASN A 265 -4.47 9.04 8.91
N GLU A 266 -5.72 9.28 9.31
CA GLU A 266 -6.04 10.01 10.55
C GLU A 266 -6.06 9.07 11.76
N THR A 267 -6.61 7.88 11.61
CA THR A 267 -6.71 6.88 12.69
C THR A 267 -6.13 5.53 12.23
N PRO A 268 -4.80 5.36 12.31
CA PRO A 268 -4.12 4.15 11.90
C PRO A 268 -4.40 2.98 12.88
N ILE A 269 -4.25 1.75 12.39
CA ILE A 269 -4.61 0.51 13.07
C ILE A 269 -3.93 0.34 14.46
N HIS A 270 -2.64 0.70 14.57
CA HIS A 270 -1.88 0.59 15.82
C HIS A 270 -2.39 1.56 16.90
N LYS A 271 -2.85 2.75 16.52
CA LYS A 271 -3.45 3.72 17.44
C LYS A 271 -4.79 3.21 17.97
N VAL A 272 -5.58 2.58 17.11
CA VAL A 272 -6.84 1.93 17.50
C VAL A 272 -6.58 0.78 18.47
N PHE A 273 -5.59 -0.06 18.18
CA PHE A 273 -5.22 -1.19 19.03
C PHE A 273 -4.84 -0.73 20.45
N ASP A 274 -3.94 0.24 20.56
CA ASP A 274 -3.49 0.78 21.86
C ASP A 274 -4.65 1.42 22.65
N GLU A 275 -5.51 2.19 21.96
CA GLU A 275 -6.67 2.83 22.61
C GLU A 275 -7.66 1.79 23.13
N VAL A 276 -7.92 0.72 22.38
CA VAL A 276 -8.76 -0.39 22.85
C VAL A 276 -8.12 -1.10 24.05
N CYS A 277 -6.82 -1.37 24.01
CA CYS A 277 -6.10 -1.95 25.15
C CYS A 277 -6.27 -1.11 26.41
N GLU A 278 -6.12 0.22 26.32
CA GLU A 278 -6.29 1.14 27.45
C GLU A 278 -7.73 1.11 28.00
N LYS A 279 -8.75 1.18 27.11
CA LYS A 279 -10.16 1.16 27.55
C LYS A 279 -10.58 -0.20 28.12
N ALA A 280 -10.03 -1.29 27.60
CA ALA A 280 -10.27 -2.64 28.09
C ALA A 280 -9.67 -2.79 29.52
N GLN A 281 -8.42 -2.40 29.71
CA GLN A 281 -7.73 -2.46 31.02
C GLN A 281 -8.49 -1.70 32.10
N LYS A 282 -8.99 -0.48 31.80
CA LYS A 282 -9.81 0.32 32.71
C LYS A 282 -11.11 -0.38 33.16
N ARG A 283 -11.52 -1.46 32.47
CA ARG A 283 -12.73 -2.26 32.74
C ARG A 283 -12.43 -3.66 33.26
N GLY A 284 -11.17 -3.95 33.61
CA GLY A 284 -10.73 -5.26 34.02
C GLY A 284 -10.81 -6.32 32.93
N VAL A 285 -10.82 -5.90 31.65
CA VAL A 285 -10.81 -6.77 30.47
C VAL A 285 -9.44 -6.69 29.82
N ARG A 286 -8.95 -7.83 29.33
CA ARG A 286 -7.69 -7.91 28.60
C ARG A 286 -7.95 -8.13 27.11
N VAL A 287 -7.21 -7.39 26.28
CA VAL A 287 -7.07 -7.72 24.86
C VAL A 287 -6.14 -8.93 24.73
N THR A 288 -6.57 -9.96 24.02
CA THR A 288 -5.79 -11.18 23.79
C THR A 288 -5.06 -11.12 22.46
N GLY A 289 -5.67 -10.55 21.45
CA GLY A 289 -5.13 -10.33 20.11
C GLY A 289 -6.09 -9.59 19.22
N SER A 290 -5.92 -9.76 17.92
CA SER A 290 -6.77 -9.11 16.94
C SER A 290 -6.88 -9.91 15.64
N GLU A 291 -7.84 -9.54 14.82
CA GLU A 291 -8.13 -10.16 13.53
C GLU A 291 -8.29 -9.10 12.45
N LEU A 292 -7.58 -9.27 11.34
CA LEU A 292 -7.79 -8.47 10.14
C LEU A 292 -8.77 -9.19 9.21
N VAL A 293 -9.86 -8.53 8.87
CA VAL A 293 -10.83 -9.03 7.88
C VAL A 293 -10.50 -8.43 6.51
N GLY A 294 -10.25 -9.30 5.51
CA GLY A 294 -9.84 -8.88 4.17
C GLY A 294 -8.37 -8.47 4.07
N LEU A 295 -8.09 -7.43 3.30
CA LEU A 295 -6.75 -7.00 2.92
C LEU A 295 -6.33 -5.69 3.61
N ILE A 296 -5.01 -5.46 3.71
CA ILE A 296 -4.43 -4.27 4.31
C ILE A 296 -3.31 -3.68 3.43
N PRO A 297 -3.20 -2.34 3.30
CA PRO A 297 -2.06 -1.72 2.64
C PRO A 297 -0.75 -1.96 3.40
N LEU A 298 0.33 -2.21 2.67
CA LEU A 298 1.68 -2.38 3.21
C LEU A 298 2.07 -1.24 4.15
N LYS A 299 1.77 0.00 3.76
CA LYS A 299 2.04 1.19 4.57
C LYS A 299 1.45 1.08 5.99
N SER A 300 0.24 0.58 6.14
CA SER A 300 -0.40 0.44 7.45
C SER A 300 0.33 -0.55 8.36
N MET A 301 0.86 -1.64 7.81
CA MET A 301 1.64 -2.63 8.55
C MET A 301 3.02 -2.11 8.92
N VAL A 302 3.69 -1.41 7.99
CA VAL A 302 5.00 -0.79 8.23
C VAL A 302 4.90 0.31 9.29
N ASP A 303 3.90 1.18 9.20
CA ASP A 303 3.67 2.24 10.18
C ASP A 303 3.38 1.65 11.57
N ALA A 304 2.59 0.58 11.65
CA ALA A 304 2.32 -0.12 12.90
C ALA A 304 3.59 -0.74 13.51
N GLY A 305 4.40 -1.44 12.71
CA GLY A 305 5.65 -2.02 13.18
C GLY A 305 6.64 -0.97 13.70
N LYS A 306 6.81 0.12 12.96
CA LYS A 306 7.64 1.26 13.38
C LYS A 306 7.13 1.90 14.67
N TYR A 307 5.82 2.08 14.79
CA TYR A 307 5.20 2.61 16.01
C TYR A 307 5.57 1.79 17.26
N PHE A 308 5.42 0.46 17.18
CA PHE A 308 5.73 -0.41 18.32
C PHE A 308 7.23 -0.51 18.58
N LEU A 309 8.09 -0.43 17.58
CA LEU A 309 9.55 -0.34 17.76
C LEU A 309 9.95 0.95 18.49
N ILE A 310 9.42 2.10 18.05
CA ILE A 310 9.67 3.40 18.70
C ILE A 310 9.21 3.38 20.16
N LYS A 311 8.03 2.80 20.44
CA LYS A 311 7.49 2.66 21.78
C LYS A 311 8.39 1.82 22.70
N GLN A 312 9.14 0.87 22.12
CA GLN A 312 10.13 0.04 22.79
C GLN A 312 11.54 0.66 22.81
N GLN A 313 11.72 1.87 22.27
CA GLN A 313 13.03 2.51 22.08
C GLN A 313 14.00 1.64 21.26
N ARG A 314 13.45 0.95 20.24
CA ARG A 314 14.19 0.08 19.32
C ARG A 314 14.37 0.73 17.96
N SER A 315 15.48 0.39 17.30
CA SER A 315 15.75 0.89 15.94
C SER A 315 14.65 0.50 14.97
N ILE A 316 14.22 1.46 14.14
CA ILE A 316 13.32 1.24 12.99
C ILE A 316 14.08 0.97 11.69
N GLY A 317 15.41 1.02 11.72
CA GLY A 317 16.30 0.77 10.56
C GLY A 317 16.55 -0.72 10.34
N ILE A 318 15.52 -1.54 10.40
CA ILE A 318 15.52 -2.98 10.11
C ILE A 318 14.74 -3.27 8.83
N SER A 319 14.83 -4.49 8.32
CA SER A 319 14.14 -4.85 7.07
C SER A 319 12.62 -4.71 7.19
N GLU A 320 11.95 -4.40 6.07
CA GLU A 320 10.48 -4.32 5.99
C GLU A 320 9.80 -5.59 6.54
N LYS A 321 10.36 -6.75 6.22
CA LYS A 321 9.87 -8.05 6.72
C LYS A 321 9.90 -8.14 8.25
N GLU A 322 10.96 -7.68 8.89
CA GLU A 322 11.07 -7.67 10.36
C GLU A 322 10.12 -6.63 10.98
N ILE A 323 9.95 -5.47 10.36
CA ILE A 323 8.98 -4.46 10.81
C ILE A 323 7.55 -5.04 10.80
N ILE A 324 7.18 -5.74 9.72
CA ILE A 324 5.88 -6.41 9.63
C ILE A 324 5.71 -7.50 10.69
N LYS A 325 6.74 -8.30 10.97
CA LYS A 325 6.71 -9.27 12.07
C LYS A 325 6.43 -8.61 13.42
N ILE A 326 7.05 -7.46 13.68
CA ILE A 326 6.80 -6.70 14.92
C ILE A 326 5.35 -6.23 14.98
N ALA A 327 4.79 -5.73 13.86
CA ALA A 327 3.39 -5.34 13.79
C ALA A 327 2.45 -6.51 14.12
N ILE A 328 2.65 -7.67 13.46
CA ILE A 328 1.86 -8.89 13.67
C ILE A 328 1.91 -9.33 15.14
N LYS A 329 3.11 -9.40 15.71
CA LYS A 329 3.32 -9.80 17.11
C LYS A 329 2.70 -8.82 18.11
N SER A 330 2.90 -7.51 17.89
CA SER A 330 2.44 -6.48 18.82
C SER A 330 0.90 -6.36 18.85
N MET A 331 0.25 -6.56 17.72
CA MET A 331 -1.22 -6.53 17.62
C MET A 331 -1.87 -7.91 17.82
N GLY A 332 -1.10 -8.98 17.97
CA GLY A 332 -1.63 -10.33 18.14
C GLY A 332 -2.47 -10.81 16.95
N LEU A 333 -2.05 -10.51 15.71
CA LEU A 333 -2.79 -10.86 14.49
C LEU A 333 -2.82 -12.37 14.20
N ASN A 334 -2.00 -13.15 14.91
CA ASN A 334 -1.92 -14.62 14.80
C ASN A 334 -2.71 -15.36 15.90
N GLU A 335 -3.55 -14.68 16.68
CA GLU A 335 -4.20 -15.33 17.81
C GLU A 335 -5.26 -16.34 17.38
N ILE A 336 -6.13 -15.96 16.43
CA ILE A 336 -7.23 -16.81 15.97
C ILE A 336 -6.84 -17.58 14.71
N SER A 337 -6.18 -16.90 13.78
CA SER A 337 -5.75 -17.48 12.49
C SER A 337 -4.39 -16.94 12.10
N LEU A 338 -3.65 -17.71 11.31
CA LEU A 338 -2.34 -17.28 10.83
C LEU A 338 -2.47 -16.09 9.88
N PHE A 339 -1.76 -15.00 10.20
CA PHE A 339 -1.66 -13.84 9.32
C PHE A 339 -0.50 -14.03 8.33
N GLU A 340 -0.83 -14.43 7.12
CA GLU A 340 0.16 -14.58 6.04
C GLU A 340 0.34 -13.26 5.28
N PRO A 341 1.51 -12.58 5.42
CA PRO A 341 1.74 -11.28 4.77
C PRO A 341 1.53 -11.30 3.26
N ASN A 342 1.91 -12.39 2.58
CA ASN A 342 1.76 -12.53 1.13
C ASN A 342 0.28 -12.63 0.69
N GLU A 343 -0.61 -13.06 1.58
CA GLU A 343 -2.03 -13.21 1.32
C GLU A 343 -2.87 -12.03 1.83
N LYS A 344 -2.36 -11.30 2.83
CA LYS A 344 -3.10 -10.22 3.50
C LYS A 344 -2.65 -8.82 3.12
N ILE A 345 -1.41 -8.64 2.65
CA ILE A 345 -0.88 -7.33 2.25
C ILE A 345 -1.07 -7.15 0.74
N ILE A 346 -1.79 -6.10 0.35
CA ILE A 346 -2.18 -5.83 -1.04
C ILE A 346 -0.96 -5.80 -1.96
N GLU A 347 0.08 -5.03 -1.60
CA GLU A 347 1.27 -4.86 -2.43
C GLU A 347 2.08 -6.17 -2.56
N TYR A 348 1.99 -7.08 -1.61
CA TYR A 348 2.65 -8.38 -1.70
C TYR A 348 1.90 -9.34 -2.62
N LYS A 349 0.57 -9.28 -2.62
CA LYS A 349 -0.25 -10.04 -3.59
C LYS A 349 -0.02 -9.59 -5.04
N ILE A 350 0.22 -8.30 -5.25
CA ILE A 350 0.44 -7.70 -6.58
C ILE A 350 1.86 -7.94 -7.10
N LYS A 351 2.82 -8.30 -6.23
CA LYS A 351 4.21 -8.54 -6.68
C LYS A 351 4.21 -9.61 -7.75
N SER A 352 4.52 -9.20 -8.99
CA SER A 352 4.68 -10.11 -10.11
C SER A 352 5.70 -11.21 -9.76
N LYS A 353 5.45 -12.42 -10.27
CA LYS A 353 6.39 -13.56 -10.20
C LYS A 353 7.62 -13.37 -11.11
N ASP A 354 7.94 -12.14 -11.49
CA ASP A 354 9.11 -11.86 -12.31
C ASP A 354 10.36 -12.36 -11.57
N SER A 355 11.10 -13.22 -12.22
CA SER A 355 12.39 -13.72 -11.74
C SER A 355 13.39 -12.57 -11.69
N LYS A 356 13.50 -11.92 -10.52
CA LYS A 356 14.47 -10.85 -10.30
C LYS A 356 15.80 -11.44 -9.90
N LEU A 357 16.91 -10.84 -10.37
CA LEU A 357 18.27 -11.23 -9.98
C LEU A 357 18.46 -11.18 -8.47
N VAL A 358 17.88 -10.17 -7.81
CA VAL A 358 17.95 -10.00 -6.35
C VAL A 358 17.25 -11.10 -5.55
N ASN A 359 16.40 -11.90 -6.18
CA ASN A 359 15.72 -13.03 -5.54
C ASN A 359 16.52 -14.36 -5.65
N LEU A 360 17.61 -14.36 -6.41
CA LEU A 360 18.46 -15.53 -6.55
C LEU A 360 19.24 -15.80 -5.26
N GLY A 361 19.46 -17.08 -4.95
CA GLY A 361 20.43 -17.45 -3.92
C GLY A 361 21.86 -17.06 -4.34
N LEU A 362 22.73 -16.77 -3.38
CA LEU A 362 24.10 -16.29 -3.65
C LEU A 362 24.86 -17.15 -4.67
N SER A 363 24.82 -18.47 -4.53
CA SER A 363 25.49 -19.39 -5.46
C SER A 363 24.93 -19.31 -6.87
N THR A 364 23.60 -19.22 -7.01
CA THR A 364 22.92 -19.10 -8.30
C THR A 364 23.25 -17.76 -8.96
N PHE A 365 23.28 -16.67 -8.18
CA PHE A 365 23.65 -15.34 -8.69
C PHE A 365 25.09 -15.33 -9.20
N LEU A 366 26.05 -15.98 -8.51
CA LEU A 366 27.42 -16.12 -8.97
C LEU A 366 27.52 -16.91 -10.27
N GLN A 367 26.78 -18.02 -10.38
CA GLN A 367 26.75 -18.86 -11.58
C GLN A 367 26.14 -18.10 -12.78
N GLU A 368 25.06 -17.37 -12.57
CA GLU A 368 24.43 -16.55 -13.60
C GLU A 368 25.39 -15.45 -14.08
N THR A 369 26.09 -14.78 -13.16
CA THR A 369 27.10 -13.77 -13.48
C THR A 369 28.29 -14.36 -14.27
N ALA A 370 28.63 -15.61 -14.03
CA ALA A 370 29.74 -16.30 -14.72
C ALA A 370 29.32 -16.94 -16.05
N SER A 371 28.03 -16.90 -16.40
CA SER A 371 27.49 -17.52 -17.61
C SER A 371 27.78 -16.69 -18.88
N GLU A 372 27.41 -17.21 -20.04
CA GLU A 372 27.41 -16.49 -21.32
C GLU A 372 26.24 -15.49 -21.44
N SER A 373 25.39 -15.38 -20.41
CA SER A 373 24.28 -14.41 -20.39
C SER A 373 24.84 -12.97 -20.43
N PRO A 374 24.27 -12.10 -21.25
CA PRO A 374 24.69 -10.70 -21.31
C PRO A 374 24.34 -9.90 -20.03
N ALA A 375 23.56 -10.48 -19.13
CA ALA A 375 23.18 -9.94 -17.82
C ALA A 375 23.05 -11.08 -16.78
N PRO A 376 23.44 -10.87 -15.49
CA PRO A 376 23.91 -9.60 -14.91
C PRO A 376 25.32 -9.21 -15.36
N GLY A 377 25.50 -7.91 -15.67
CA GLY A 377 26.78 -7.33 -16.07
C GLY A 377 27.41 -6.46 -14.98
N GLY A 378 28.44 -5.71 -15.36
CA GLY A 378 29.20 -4.85 -14.45
C GLY A 378 28.36 -3.80 -13.71
N GLY A 379 27.30 -3.29 -14.31
CA GLY A 379 26.39 -2.34 -13.68
C GLY A 379 25.56 -2.98 -12.56
N SER A 380 24.94 -4.13 -12.82
CA SER A 380 24.20 -4.90 -11.81
C SER A 380 25.11 -5.30 -10.63
N ILE A 381 26.36 -5.74 -10.90
CA ILE A 381 27.34 -6.07 -9.86
C ILE A 381 27.73 -4.82 -9.05
N SER A 382 27.94 -3.68 -9.71
CA SER A 382 28.26 -2.42 -9.03
C SER A 382 27.13 -2.00 -8.07
N ALA A 383 25.88 -2.12 -8.50
CA ALA A 383 24.71 -1.85 -7.66
C ALA A 383 24.65 -2.78 -6.44
N TYR A 384 24.89 -4.08 -6.64
CA TYR A 384 24.86 -5.07 -5.56
C TYR A 384 25.99 -4.86 -4.54
N VAL A 385 27.20 -4.57 -4.99
CA VAL A 385 28.32 -4.23 -4.10
C VAL A 385 28.01 -2.96 -3.30
N GLY A 386 27.41 -1.94 -3.91
CA GLY A 386 26.93 -0.76 -3.22
C GLY A 386 25.87 -1.09 -2.15
N ALA A 387 24.94 -2.01 -2.46
CA ALA A 387 23.93 -2.50 -1.51
C ALA A 387 24.56 -3.26 -0.33
N LEU A 388 25.60 -4.05 -0.55
CA LEU A 388 26.38 -4.69 0.53
C LEU A 388 27.05 -3.66 1.44
N GLY A 389 27.63 -2.60 0.88
CA GLY A 389 28.18 -1.47 1.65
C GLY A 389 27.12 -0.78 2.50
N ALA A 390 25.93 -0.56 1.94
CA ALA A 390 24.79 0.00 2.67
C ALA A 390 24.31 -0.93 3.79
N SER A 391 24.32 -2.25 3.56
CA SER A 391 23.93 -3.25 4.55
C SER A 391 24.89 -3.27 5.75
N LEU A 392 26.20 -3.26 5.54
CA LEU A 392 27.19 -3.15 6.61
C LEU A 392 27.04 -1.85 7.39
N THR A 393 26.85 -0.73 6.68
CA THR A 393 26.60 0.58 7.30
C THR A 393 25.38 0.53 8.23
N THR A 394 24.29 -0.05 7.74
CA THR A 394 23.04 -0.22 8.51
C THR A 394 23.23 -1.13 9.71
N MET A 395 23.96 -2.23 9.56
CA MET A 395 24.31 -3.15 10.64
C MET A 395 25.06 -2.41 11.76
N VAL A 396 26.08 -1.63 11.44
CA VAL A 396 26.86 -0.87 12.44
C VAL A 396 25.98 0.15 13.16
N ALA A 397 25.07 0.83 12.44
CA ALA A 397 24.12 1.75 13.06
C ALA A 397 23.18 1.02 14.02
N ASN A 398 22.62 -0.14 13.63
CA ASN A 398 21.77 -0.95 14.49
C ASN A 398 22.51 -1.49 15.72
N LEU A 399 23.73 -1.98 15.58
CA LEU A 399 24.57 -2.41 16.72
C LEU A 399 24.88 -1.25 17.67
N SER A 400 25.07 -0.05 17.14
CA SER A 400 25.28 1.17 17.95
C SER A 400 24.02 1.59 18.70
N SER A 401 22.84 1.46 18.07
CA SER A 401 21.53 1.78 18.66
C SER A 401 21.21 0.93 19.90
N HIS A 402 21.78 -0.28 19.97
CA HIS A 402 21.52 -1.23 21.07
C HIS A 402 22.73 -1.50 21.93
N LYS A 403 23.78 -0.68 21.83
CA LYS A 403 24.98 -0.83 22.63
C LYS A 403 24.68 -0.48 24.08
N ARG A 404 24.97 -1.40 24.99
CA ARG A 404 24.81 -1.19 26.43
C ARG A 404 25.50 0.10 26.89
N GLY A 405 24.80 0.94 27.62
CA GLY A 405 25.29 2.23 28.11
C GLY A 405 25.16 3.37 27.08
N TRP A 406 24.50 3.12 25.94
CA TRP A 406 24.18 4.12 24.93
C TRP A 406 22.66 4.30 24.76
N ASP A 407 21.90 3.97 25.78
CA ASP A 407 20.43 3.95 25.74
C ASP A 407 19.84 5.32 25.34
N ASP A 408 20.45 6.43 25.76
CA ASP A 408 20.02 7.78 25.37
C ASP A 408 20.28 8.12 23.91
N ARG A 409 21.12 7.34 23.23
CA ARG A 409 21.53 7.56 21.84
C ARG A 409 20.82 6.64 20.84
N TRP A 410 19.91 5.78 21.29
CA TRP A 410 19.25 4.80 20.43
C TRP A 410 18.61 5.44 19.21
N LYS A 411 17.99 6.63 19.40
CA LYS A 411 17.29 7.33 18.33
C LYS A 411 18.24 7.87 17.25
N GLU A 412 19.40 8.43 17.65
CA GLU A 412 20.42 8.91 16.73
C GLU A 412 20.82 7.79 15.75
N PHE A 413 21.10 6.61 16.28
CA PHE A 413 21.54 5.47 15.47
C PHE A 413 20.38 4.80 14.72
N SER A 414 19.18 4.80 15.28
CA SER A 414 17.99 4.36 14.57
C SER A 414 17.74 5.20 13.32
N ASP A 415 17.86 6.52 13.41
CA ASP A 415 17.68 7.42 12.26
C ASP A 415 18.77 7.19 11.18
N LEU A 416 20.01 6.91 11.58
CA LEU A 416 21.10 6.53 10.66
C LEU A 416 20.85 5.17 10.01
N ALA A 417 20.35 4.19 10.77
CA ALA A 417 20.00 2.87 10.26
C ALA A 417 18.83 2.93 9.26
N GLU A 418 17.82 3.77 9.53
CA GLU A 418 16.72 3.97 8.58
C GLU A 418 17.19 4.60 7.26
N LEU A 419 18.15 5.53 7.31
CA LEU A 419 18.79 6.06 6.09
C LEU A 419 19.55 4.97 5.35
N GLY A 420 20.28 4.11 6.07
CA GLY A 420 20.97 2.95 5.49
C GLY A 420 20.02 2.00 4.76
N GLN A 421 18.86 1.68 5.35
CA GLN A 421 17.83 0.87 4.70
C GLN A 421 17.32 1.50 3.39
N LYS A 422 17.18 2.83 3.34
CA LYS A 422 16.79 3.51 2.09
C LYS A 422 17.83 3.34 0.98
N PHE A 423 19.12 3.31 1.32
CA PHE A 423 20.19 3.02 0.35
C PHE A 423 20.17 1.55 -0.10
N ILE A 424 19.96 0.60 0.83
CA ILE A 424 19.83 -0.82 0.49
C ILE A 424 18.74 -1.00 -0.56
N VAL A 425 17.51 -0.54 -0.29
CA VAL A 425 16.37 -0.69 -1.19
C VAL A 425 16.60 -0.04 -2.55
N LYS A 426 17.25 1.14 -2.58
CA LYS A 426 17.55 1.83 -3.85
C LYS A 426 18.59 1.09 -4.69
N LEU A 427 19.69 0.66 -4.06
CA LEU A 427 20.79 0.00 -4.75
C LEU A 427 20.40 -1.42 -5.16
N GLU A 428 19.66 -2.15 -4.33
CA GLU A 428 19.08 -3.45 -4.67
C GLU A 428 18.17 -3.36 -5.91
N LYS A 429 17.32 -2.35 -5.97
CA LYS A 429 16.47 -2.11 -7.15
C LYS A 429 17.28 -1.85 -8.41
N LEU A 430 18.38 -1.12 -8.30
CA LEU A 430 19.27 -0.80 -9.44
C LEU A 430 19.96 -2.03 -10.03
N VAL A 431 20.06 -3.16 -9.29
CA VAL A 431 20.58 -4.43 -9.82
C VAL A 431 19.72 -4.92 -10.99
N ASP A 432 18.41 -4.98 -10.79
CA ASP A 432 17.45 -5.39 -11.83
C ASP A 432 17.23 -4.30 -12.88
N ASP A 433 17.21 -3.02 -12.47
CA ASP A 433 17.03 -1.88 -13.38
C ASP A 433 18.16 -1.79 -14.44
N ASP A 434 19.39 -2.15 -14.08
CA ASP A 434 20.54 -2.20 -15.01
C ASP A 434 20.32 -3.26 -16.11
N THR A 435 19.96 -4.46 -15.72
CA THR A 435 19.62 -5.53 -16.67
C THR A 435 18.44 -5.15 -17.56
N ASN A 436 17.41 -4.54 -17.01
CA ASN A 436 16.24 -4.09 -17.76
C ASN A 436 16.62 -2.99 -18.77
N ALA A 437 17.48 -2.04 -18.40
CA ALA A 437 17.95 -0.99 -19.29
C ALA A 437 18.72 -1.57 -20.47
N PHE A 438 19.56 -2.57 -20.24
CA PHE A 438 20.25 -3.29 -21.30
C PHE A 438 19.28 -4.00 -22.25
N ASN A 439 18.31 -4.71 -21.73
CA ASN A 439 17.28 -5.36 -22.52
C ASN A 439 16.45 -4.37 -23.36
N MET A 440 16.19 -3.17 -22.84
CA MET A 440 15.52 -2.10 -23.61
C MET A 440 16.35 -1.68 -24.82
N ILE A 441 17.66 -1.57 -24.71
CA ILE A 441 18.56 -1.28 -25.83
C ILE A 441 18.45 -2.39 -26.90
N LEU A 442 18.60 -3.66 -26.50
CA LEU A 442 18.51 -4.78 -27.42
C LEU A 442 17.16 -4.82 -28.14
N ASN A 443 16.07 -4.56 -27.43
CA ASN A 443 14.72 -4.52 -28.01
C ASN A 443 14.56 -3.36 -29.00
N ALA A 444 15.11 -2.18 -28.71
CA ALA A 444 15.07 -1.04 -29.61
C ALA A 444 15.83 -1.32 -30.93
N PHE A 445 16.98 -1.99 -30.85
CA PHE A 445 17.72 -2.38 -32.06
C PHE A 445 16.98 -3.41 -32.92
N ARG A 446 16.19 -4.30 -32.31
CA ARG A 446 15.42 -5.34 -33.01
C ARG A 446 14.17 -4.82 -33.73
N ILE A 447 13.77 -3.57 -33.51
CA ILE A 447 12.60 -2.98 -34.19
C ILE A 447 12.89 -2.95 -35.71
N LYS A 448 11.98 -3.56 -36.51
CA LYS A 448 12.04 -3.42 -37.97
C LYS A 448 11.58 -2.02 -38.36
N ALA A 449 12.23 -1.44 -39.34
CA ALA A 449 11.93 -0.09 -39.83
C ALA A 449 12.22 -0.07 -41.35
N ASP A 450 11.15 -0.10 -42.14
CA ASP A 450 11.22 -0.17 -43.60
C ASP A 450 11.02 1.22 -44.23
N THR A 451 10.27 2.11 -43.57
CA THR A 451 10.03 3.49 -44.03
C THR A 451 10.94 4.49 -43.30
N GLU A 452 11.12 5.69 -43.85
CA GLU A 452 11.92 6.76 -43.20
C GLU A 452 11.33 7.21 -41.87
N ASP A 453 10.02 7.31 -41.77
CA ASP A 453 9.35 7.65 -40.49
C ASP A 453 9.59 6.59 -39.41
N GLU A 454 9.52 5.31 -39.80
CA GLU A 454 9.84 4.20 -38.88
C GLU A 454 11.32 4.19 -38.44
N LYS A 455 12.25 4.58 -39.32
CA LYS A 455 13.66 4.71 -39.00
C LYS A 455 13.88 5.85 -37.98
N ILE A 456 13.20 6.98 -38.16
CA ILE A 456 13.25 8.11 -37.20
C ILE A 456 12.70 7.68 -35.85
N GLU A 457 11.55 6.99 -35.82
CA GLU A 457 10.96 6.48 -34.59
C GLU A 457 11.88 5.46 -33.90
N LYS A 458 12.47 4.52 -34.64
CA LYS A 458 13.42 3.53 -34.14
C LYS A 458 14.64 4.22 -33.52
N GLU A 459 15.23 5.19 -34.19
CA GLU A 459 16.37 5.96 -33.69
C GLU A 459 16.02 6.69 -32.40
N SER A 460 14.84 7.31 -32.32
CA SER A 460 14.36 7.96 -31.09
C SER A 460 14.25 6.96 -29.93
N LYS A 461 13.76 5.75 -30.19
CA LYS A 461 13.68 4.67 -29.17
C LYS A 461 15.07 4.19 -28.74
N ILE A 462 16.01 4.06 -29.66
CA ILE A 462 17.41 3.71 -29.36
C ILE A 462 18.03 4.79 -28.46
N GLN A 463 17.92 6.08 -28.82
CA GLN A 463 18.47 7.17 -28.03
C GLN A 463 17.84 7.26 -26.62
N SER A 464 16.54 7.03 -26.51
CA SER A 464 15.83 6.96 -25.23
C SER A 464 16.32 5.78 -24.36
N ALA A 465 16.50 4.60 -24.94
CA ALA A 465 17.03 3.43 -24.24
C ALA A 465 18.48 3.63 -23.82
N THR A 466 19.33 4.19 -24.71
CA THR A 466 20.71 4.55 -24.41
C THR A 466 20.81 5.53 -23.24
N LEU A 467 19.99 6.58 -23.25
CA LEU A 467 19.93 7.55 -22.15
C LEU A 467 19.56 6.88 -20.83
N ASN A 468 18.61 5.96 -20.84
CA ASN A 468 18.24 5.20 -19.64
C ASN A 468 19.40 4.33 -19.14
N ALA A 469 20.09 3.63 -20.03
CA ALA A 469 21.25 2.80 -19.70
C ALA A 469 22.48 3.59 -19.19
N ILE A 470 22.52 4.92 -19.40
CA ILE A 470 23.51 5.81 -18.81
C ILE A 470 23.03 6.29 -17.42
N LYS A 471 21.75 6.62 -17.29
CA LYS A 471 21.16 7.14 -16.03
C LYS A 471 21.23 6.12 -14.90
N ILE A 472 21.05 4.83 -15.19
CA ILE A 472 21.08 3.78 -14.17
C ILE A 472 22.47 3.71 -13.49
N PRO A 473 23.60 3.49 -14.18
CA PRO A 473 24.91 3.48 -13.53
C PRO A 473 25.30 4.83 -12.92
N LEU A 474 24.86 5.95 -13.45
CA LEU A 474 25.04 7.26 -12.81
C LEU A 474 24.28 7.32 -11.47
N SER A 475 23.07 6.77 -11.39
CA SER A 475 22.31 6.66 -10.15
C SER A 475 22.98 5.72 -9.13
N ILE A 476 23.64 4.65 -9.58
CA ILE A 476 24.47 3.79 -8.71
C ILE A 476 25.60 4.61 -8.09
N MET A 477 26.29 5.40 -8.89
CA MET A 477 27.38 6.28 -8.43
C MET A 477 26.87 7.27 -7.36
N GLU A 478 25.77 7.98 -7.64
CA GLU A 478 25.20 8.99 -6.73
C GLU A 478 24.77 8.39 -5.40
N ASN A 479 24.06 7.26 -5.43
CA ASN A 479 23.61 6.61 -4.20
C ASN A 479 24.79 6.06 -3.40
N SER A 480 25.79 5.47 -4.05
CA SER A 480 26.97 4.93 -3.39
C SER A 480 27.86 6.03 -2.81
N TYR A 481 28.01 7.17 -3.49
CA TYR A 481 28.72 8.34 -2.96
C TYR A 481 27.97 8.96 -1.76
N ASN A 482 26.64 9.13 -1.86
CA ASN A 482 25.82 9.63 -0.76
C ASN A 482 25.87 8.71 0.47
N LEU A 483 25.98 7.39 0.27
CA LEU A 483 26.20 6.41 1.33
C LEU A 483 27.53 6.70 2.08
N MET A 484 28.59 7.14 1.41
CA MET A 484 29.86 7.47 2.08
C MET A 484 29.71 8.58 3.12
N ASN A 485 28.78 9.52 2.92
CA ASN A 485 28.49 10.55 3.93
C ASN A 485 27.87 9.96 5.22
N LEU A 486 27.07 8.89 5.09
CA LEU A 486 26.54 8.15 6.22
C LEU A 486 27.64 7.35 6.93
N ILE A 487 28.49 6.66 6.16
CA ILE A 487 29.65 5.91 6.65
C ILE A 487 30.58 6.81 7.46
N ALA A 488 30.90 8.01 6.96
CA ALA A 488 31.75 8.97 7.66
C ALA A 488 31.22 9.41 9.03
N LYS A 489 29.89 9.46 9.20
CA LYS A 489 29.28 9.73 10.51
C LYS A 489 29.48 8.56 11.48
N LEU A 490 29.35 7.32 11.00
CA LEU A 490 29.46 6.13 11.81
C LEU A 490 30.89 5.83 12.26
N VAL A 491 31.91 6.13 11.46
CA VAL A 491 33.33 6.03 11.90
C VAL A 491 33.56 6.86 13.16
N LYS A 492 32.98 8.05 13.24
CA LYS A 492 33.18 8.98 14.35
C LYS A 492 32.33 8.71 15.57
N LYS A 493 31.14 8.18 15.38
CA LYS A 493 30.10 8.12 16.42
C LYS A 493 29.66 6.72 16.76
N GLY A 494 29.84 5.76 15.84
CA GLY A 494 29.34 4.40 15.95
C GLY A 494 30.11 3.54 16.93
N ASN A 495 29.67 2.31 17.10
CA ASN A 495 30.31 1.33 17.97
C ASN A 495 31.76 1.05 17.50
N PRO A 496 32.79 1.37 18.28
CA PRO A 496 34.18 1.17 17.88
C PRO A 496 34.52 -0.30 17.58
N ASN A 497 33.82 -1.26 18.23
CA ASN A 497 34.04 -2.68 17.96
C ASN A 497 33.61 -3.12 16.54
N SER A 498 32.85 -2.28 15.83
CA SER A 498 32.39 -2.53 14.46
C SER A 498 33.05 -1.60 13.44
N VAL A 499 34.16 -0.96 13.82
CA VAL A 499 34.82 0.03 12.94
C VAL A 499 35.41 -0.63 11.67
N SER A 500 35.85 -1.87 11.75
CA SER A 500 36.32 -2.64 10.59
C SER A 500 35.23 -2.85 9.54
N ASP A 501 33.98 -3.11 9.98
CA ASP A 501 32.83 -3.25 9.09
C ASP A 501 32.53 -1.93 8.36
N VAL A 502 32.73 -0.79 9.04
CA VAL A 502 32.63 0.55 8.42
C VAL A 502 33.72 0.75 7.36
N GLY A 503 34.93 0.22 7.62
CA GLY A 503 36.02 0.20 6.63
C GLY A 503 35.66 -0.60 5.39
N VAL A 504 35.13 -1.81 5.57
CA VAL A 504 34.66 -2.64 4.44
C VAL A 504 33.49 -1.96 3.70
N ALA A 505 32.57 -1.32 4.42
CA ALA A 505 31.45 -0.61 3.81
C ALA A 505 31.90 0.52 2.87
N VAL A 506 32.93 1.31 3.24
CA VAL A 506 33.43 2.38 2.36
C VAL A 506 34.16 1.82 1.14
N LEU A 507 34.87 0.69 1.26
CA LEU A 507 35.50 0.02 0.12
C LEU A 507 34.43 -0.47 -0.87
N CYS A 508 33.34 -1.08 -0.39
CA CYS A 508 32.20 -1.47 -1.23
C CYS A 508 31.57 -0.26 -1.93
N ALA A 509 31.29 0.81 -1.20
CA ALA A 509 30.72 2.03 -1.77
C ALA A 509 31.65 2.63 -2.84
N ARG A 510 32.96 2.63 -2.61
CA ARG A 510 33.97 3.09 -3.57
C ARG A 510 34.02 2.22 -4.83
N ALA A 511 34.00 0.89 -4.67
CA ALA A 511 33.96 -0.05 -5.79
C ALA A 511 32.69 0.15 -6.64
N ALA A 512 31.54 0.38 -5.99
CA ALA A 512 30.28 0.66 -6.68
C ALA A 512 30.31 1.98 -7.48
N VAL A 513 30.92 3.05 -6.95
CA VAL A 513 31.11 4.30 -7.69
C VAL A 513 32.00 4.10 -8.91
N LEU A 514 33.14 3.40 -8.76
CA LEU A 514 34.02 3.13 -9.89
C LEU A 514 33.42 2.23 -10.96
N GLY A 515 32.75 1.16 -10.54
CA GLY A 515 32.05 0.27 -11.45
C GLY A 515 30.94 1.00 -12.21
N GLY A 516 30.15 1.83 -11.50
CA GLY A 516 29.15 2.70 -12.13
C GLY A 516 29.78 3.66 -13.14
N TYR A 517 30.91 4.30 -12.82
CA TYR A 517 31.64 5.16 -13.71
C TYR A 517 32.04 4.45 -15.02
N LEU A 518 32.61 3.25 -14.94
CA LEU A 518 32.98 2.47 -16.14
C LEU A 518 31.78 2.19 -17.03
N ASN A 519 30.63 1.87 -16.42
CA ASN A 519 29.37 1.61 -17.14
C ASN A 519 28.76 2.89 -17.74
N VAL A 520 28.87 4.04 -17.08
CA VAL A 520 28.54 5.34 -17.71
C VAL A 520 29.38 5.56 -18.93
N MET A 521 30.72 5.40 -18.81
CA MET A 521 31.68 5.72 -19.88
C MET A 521 31.55 4.80 -21.09
N ILE A 522 31.16 3.55 -20.94
CA ILE A 522 30.92 2.65 -22.08
C ILE A 522 29.64 3.01 -22.82
N ASN A 523 28.53 3.25 -22.08
CA ASN A 523 27.22 3.52 -22.66
C ASN A 523 27.10 4.91 -23.28
N ILE A 524 27.84 5.91 -22.78
CA ILE A 524 27.71 7.30 -23.21
C ILE A 524 28.27 7.54 -24.65
N LYS A 525 29.01 6.59 -25.18
CA LYS A 525 29.58 6.70 -26.53
C LYS A 525 28.50 6.85 -27.59
N ASP A 526 27.39 6.12 -27.42
CA ASP A 526 26.31 6.03 -28.40
C ASP A 526 25.21 7.10 -28.22
N LEU A 527 25.36 8.00 -27.21
CA LEU A 527 24.46 9.14 -27.03
C LEU A 527 24.79 10.27 -28.01
N LYS A 528 23.79 10.67 -28.81
CA LYS A 528 23.95 11.72 -29.85
C LYS A 528 23.88 13.14 -29.31
N ASP A 529 23.10 13.38 -28.23
CA ASP A 529 22.97 14.70 -27.62
C ASP A 529 24.29 15.10 -26.93
N ALA A 530 25.09 15.93 -27.61
CA ALA A 530 26.41 16.37 -27.16
C ALA A 530 26.36 17.13 -25.83
N LYS A 531 25.34 17.97 -25.60
CA LYS A 531 25.20 18.77 -24.39
C LYS A 531 24.92 17.89 -23.19
N LEU A 532 23.96 16.96 -23.32
CA LEU A 532 23.62 16.02 -22.30
C LEU A 532 24.78 15.05 -22.01
N LYS A 533 25.47 14.60 -23.07
CA LYS A 533 26.67 13.77 -22.99
C LYS A 533 27.76 14.44 -22.14
N SER A 534 28.11 15.69 -22.40
CA SER A 534 29.10 16.44 -21.64
C SER A 534 28.72 16.55 -20.16
N SER A 535 27.51 16.98 -19.88
CA SER A 535 27.00 17.12 -18.50
C SER A 535 27.06 15.82 -17.69
N MET A 536 26.72 14.67 -18.32
CA MET A 536 26.77 13.37 -17.63
C MET A 536 28.21 12.90 -17.38
N ILE A 537 29.14 13.16 -18.31
CA ILE A 537 30.55 12.86 -18.13
C ILE A 537 31.12 13.69 -16.96
N GLU A 538 30.90 15.01 -16.97
CA GLU A 538 31.34 15.92 -15.90
C GLU A 538 30.85 15.47 -14.53
N ARG A 539 29.57 15.09 -14.44
CA ARG A 539 28.99 14.57 -13.19
C ARG A 539 29.62 13.26 -12.74
N ALA A 540 29.84 12.33 -13.66
CA ALA A 540 30.48 11.05 -13.35
C ALA A 540 31.95 11.23 -12.90
N GLU A 541 32.74 12.10 -13.56
CA GLU A 541 34.11 12.44 -13.13
C GLU A 541 34.13 13.09 -11.75
N GLU A 542 33.23 14.04 -11.49
CA GLU A 542 33.10 14.67 -10.17
C GLU A 542 32.84 13.61 -9.07
N LEU A 543 31.84 12.74 -9.23
CA LEU A 543 31.53 11.70 -8.27
C LEU A 543 32.68 10.72 -8.04
N LYS A 544 33.41 10.38 -9.11
CA LYS A 544 34.61 9.53 -9.03
C LYS A 544 35.67 10.18 -8.12
N LEU A 545 36.02 11.44 -8.36
CA LEU A 545 37.05 12.17 -7.58
C LEU A 545 36.63 12.34 -6.12
N LEU A 546 35.40 12.81 -5.88
CA LEU A 546 34.85 12.98 -4.53
C LEU A 546 34.80 11.66 -3.73
N SER A 547 34.51 10.55 -4.39
CA SER A 547 34.48 9.23 -3.72
C SER A 547 35.90 8.76 -3.34
N MET A 548 36.91 9.05 -4.13
CA MET A 548 38.33 8.76 -3.81
C MET A 548 38.81 9.51 -2.58
N GLU A 549 38.49 10.80 -2.50
CA GLU A 549 38.85 11.63 -1.36
C GLU A 549 38.12 11.19 -0.09
N SER A 550 36.83 10.87 -0.21
CA SER A 550 36.02 10.39 0.91
C SER A 550 36.53 9.06 1.44
N GLU A 551 36.82 8.08 0.58
CA GLU A 551 37.41 6.79 0.96
C GLU A 551 38.69 6.99 1.74
N LYS A 552 39.67 7.75 1.18
CA LYS A 552 40.98 8.02 1.82
C LYS A 552 40.82 8.59 3.23
N LYS A 553 39.91 9.56 3.40
CA LYS A 553 39.64 10.19 4.68
C LYS A 553 38.99 9.22 5.69
N ILE A 554 38.00 8.45 5.25
CA ILE A 554 37.27 7.50 6.10
C ILE A 554 38.20 6.37 6.53
N LEU A 555 38.97 5.78 5.61
CA LEU A 555 39.94 4.72 5.95
C LEU A 555 41.01 5.18 6.91
N LYS A 556 41.50 6.43 6.78
CA LYS A 556 42.42 7.00 7.76
C LYS A 556 41.82 7.01 9.19
N ASP A 557 40.58 7.43 9.31
CA ASP A 557 39.88 7.46 10.61
C ASP A 557 39.61 6.05 11.13
N VAL A 558 39.25 5.09 10.26
CA VAL A 558 39.05 3.66 10.59
C VAL A 558 40.35 3.06 11.15
N ILE A 559 41.47 3.20 10.41
CA ILE A 559 42.77 2.65 10.81
C ILE A 559 43.24 3.26 12.15
N LYS A 560 43.01 4.57 12.33
CA LYS A 560 43.31 5.23 13.61
C LYS A 560 42.53 4.60 14.75
N THR A 561 41.22 4.31 14.56
CA THR A 561 40.38 3.71 15.59
C THR A 561 40.74 2.25 15.88
N ILE A 562 41.19 1.47 14.88
CA ILE A 562 41.68 0.11 15.07
C ILE A 562 42.96 0.05 15.91
N ASN A 563 43.84 1.03 15.74
CA ASN A 563 45.14 1.07 16.38
C ASN A 563 45.12 1.69 17.80
N ASN A 564 44.00 2.29 18.21
CA ASN A 564 43.77 2.83 19.56
C ASN A 564 43.03 1.81 20.43
#